data_2ebbd614406ed4f89dbe2ba2617aa546
#
_entry.id   2ebbd614406ed4f89dbe2ba2617aa546
#
_cell.length_a   1.000
_cell.length_b   1.000
_cell.length_c   1.000
_cell.angle_alpha   90.00
_cell.angle_beta   90.00
_cell.angle_gamma   90.00
#
_symmetry.space_group_name_H-M   'P 1'
#
loop_
_entity.id
_entity.type
_entity.pdbx_description
1 polymer ?
#
loop_
_entity_poly.entity_id
_entity_poly.type
_entity_poly.pdbx_seq_one_letter_code
_entity_poly.pdbx_strand_id
1 'polypeptide(L)'
;MGTRLRPILIFLTIILGLSPVSAKIWMPAIFDSGMVLQRETTVKFWGTASAGKTVRLTTSWNNKTYLSKADKQGRWSISATTPEAGGPYIVTVTDGEELKFDDVLIGEVWLCAGQSNMEMPMKGFPSQPIENGNMDILHSSDPLLHLYQAKRTSRVEPIDTTTGKWQRAEPQAVREFSATAYYFGRELRRVLGVPVGLIVTAWGGSSCEAWMNREHVKQFVTDKSPYQIPYKPADIKSPNRQPTVLYNGMLHPVIGYGIRGAIWYQGEDNVPRYGDYAQQMKTMVTEWREEWGIGDFPFYYCQIAPYDYSLINWTHNSALLREQQMIAEKEIPNAGMAVLMDAGIEKGIHPPKKNIAGERLSLLALVNTYGIKGVTAQSARYKSMTVEDGAAILSFENDKMNLYGKNSSFTSHLFEIAGPDRVFYPAKVEIYKRKYLKVSAPEVTSPAAVRYAFHNWADGDLFCDGLPLSSFRTDDWPVLNDDNGKKKIEYDNN
;
A
#
# COMPACT_ATOMS: atom_id res chain seq x y z
N MET A 1 33.20 -57.47 71.41
CA MET A 1 33.23 -55.99 71.45
C MET A 1 33.46 -55.51 70.04
N GLY A 2 32.39 -55.12 69.33
CA GLY A 2 32.45 -54.64 67.93
C GLY A 2 31.90 -53.27 67.87
N THR A 3 32.76 -52.31 67.65
CA THR A 3 32.42 -50.88 67.42
C THR A 3 31.94 -50.64 65.99
N ARG A 4 30.68 -50.30 65.87
CA ARG A 4 30.10 -49.86 64.56
C ARG A 4 30.40 -48.37 64.35
N LEU A 5 31.21 -48.05 63.35
CA LEU A 5 31.32 -46.66 62.75
C LEU A 5 30.10 -46.35 61.90
N ARG A 6 29.43 -45.25 62.22
CA ARG A 6 28.39 -44.66 61.38
C ARG A 6 29.04 -43.68 60.35
N PRO A 7 28.75 -43.76 59.10
CA PRO A 7 29.21 -42.72 58.13
C PRO A 7 28.37 -41.44 58.26
N ILE A 8 29.04 -40.29 58.43
CA ILE A 8 28.46 -38.96 58.37
C ILE A 8 28.40 -38.57 56.89
N LEU A 9 27.20 -38.49 56.37
CA LEU A 9 26.94 -37.98 55.01
C LEU A 9 26.92 -36.43 55.03
N ILE A 10 27.98 -35.81 54.52
CA ILE A 10 28.07 -34.38 54.39
C ILE A 10 27.34 -34.01 53.04
N PHE A 11 26.14 -33.41 53.14
CA PHE A 11 25.46 -32.83 52.00
C PHE A 11 26.15 -31.51 51.62
N LEU A 12 26.94 -31.53 50.55
CA LEU A 12 27.49 -30.32 49.90
C LEU A 12 26.40 -29.68 49.03
N THR A 13 25.73 -28.65 49.53
CA THR A 13 24.75 -27.86 48.75
C THR A 13 25.53 -26.96 47.80
N ILE A 14 25.65 -27.37 46.54
CA ILE A 14 26.17 -26.50 45.46
C ILE A 14 25.09 -25.48 45.16
N ILE A 15 25.23 -24.26 45.69
CA ILE A 15 24.48 -23.10 45.26
C ILE A 15 25.04 -22.68 43.87
N LEU A 16 24.44 -23.19 42.79
CA LEU A 16 24.63 -22.65 41.45
C LEU A 16 24.09 -21.23 41.47
N GLY A 17 24.98 -20.26 41.65
CA GLY A 17 24.67 -18.86 41.43
C GLY A 17 24.29 -18.66 39.97
N LEU A 18 23.00 -18.63 39.72
CA LEU A 18 22.46 -18.10 38.45
C LEU A 18 22.86 -16.63 38.39
N SER A 19 24.01 -16.33 37.80
CA SER A 19 24.32 -14.96 37.38
C SER A 19 23.21 -14.54 36.45
N PRO A 20 22.50 -13.43 36.72
CA PRO A 20 21.50 -12.93 35.75
C PRO A 20 22.24 -12.68 34.44
N VAL A 21 21.89 -13.43 33.42
CA VAL A 21 22.32 -13.11 32.04
C VAL A 21 21.74 -11.72 31.76
N SER A 22 22.62 -10.71 31.80
CA SER A 22 22.24 -9.35 31.43
C SER A 22 21.84 -9.39 29.97
N ALA A 23 20.57 -9.21 29.68
CA ALA A 23 20.10 -9.09 28.30
C ALA A 23 20.72 -7.83 27.70
N LYS A 24 21.39 -7.99 26.55
CA LYS A 24 21.97 -6.89 25.80
C LYS A 24 20.83 -5.97 25.30
N ILE A 25 21.06 -4.67 25.31
CA ILE A 25 20.13 -3.73 24.70
C ILE A 25 19.90 -4.08 23.23
N TRP A 26 18.65 -4.11 22.81
CA TRP A 26 18.23 -4.49 21.46
C TRP A 26 17.12 -3.58 20.96
N MET A 27 17.11 -3.33 19.65
CA MET A 27 16.08 -2.59 18.91
C MET A 27 15.68 -3.33 17.63
N PRO A 28 14.43 -3.18 17.15
CA PRO A 28 14.01 -3.67 15.83
C PRO A 28 14.91 -3.16 14.69
N ALA A 29 15.08 -3.98 13.66
CA ALA A 29 15.96 -3.66 12.52
C ALA A 29 15.56 -2.43 11.71
N ILE A 30 14.35 -1.89 11.91
CA ILE A 30 13.94 -0.62 11.32
C ILE A 30 14.75 0.57 11.88
N PHE A 31 15.31 0.43 13.10
CA PHE A 31 16.24 1.38 13.70
C PHE A 31 17.66 0.95 13.36
N ASP A 32 18.23 1.58 12.35
CA ASP A 32 19.58 1.30 11.86
C ASP A 32 20.22 2.59 11.35
N SER A 33 21.52 2.56 11.14
CA SER A 33 22.23 3.65 10.47
C SER A 33 21.63 3.90 9.08
N GLY A 34 21.53 5.16 8.71
CA GLY A 34 20.83 5.56 7.48
C GLY A 34 19.31 5.64 7.59
N MET A 35 18.71 5.42 8.77
CA MET A 35 17.26 5.60 8.94
C MET A 35 16.83 7.05 8.68
N VAL A 36 15.60 7.22 8.17
CA VAL A 36 14.95 8.53 8.09
C VAL A 36 13.84 8.61 9.13
N LEU A 37 13.85 9.63 9.96
CA LEU A 37 12.81 9.89 10.96
C LEU A 37 11.84 10.95 10.43
N GLN A 38 10.54 10.77 10.70
CA GLN A 38 9.54 11.75 10.31
C GLN A 38 9.80 13.09 11.00
N ARG A 39 9.84 14.20 10.22
CA ARG A 39 10.09 15.56 10.71
C ARG A 39 8.89 16.16 11.43
N GLU A 40 9.17 17.19 12.27
CA GLU A 40 8.17 18.07 12.90
C GLU A 40 7.09 17.29 13.66
N THR A 41 7.50 16.23 14.37
CA THR A 41 6.60 15.36 15.13
C THR A 41 7.30 14.74 16.33
N THR A 42 6.58 13.94 17.08
CA THR A 42 7.15 13.08 18.11
C THR A 42 7.29 11.66 17.55
N VAL A 43 8.53 11.19 17.44
CA VAL A 43 8.83 9.82 17.00
C VAL A 43 9.11 8.91 18.19
N LYS A 44 8.69 7.67 18.09
CA LYS A 44 8.87 6.64 19.12
C LYS A 44 10.05 5.74 18.77
N PHE A 45 10.91 5.49 19.75
CA PHE A 45 11.95 4.47 19.73
C PHE A 45 11.59 3.39 20.74
N TRP A 46 11.83 2.12 20.42
CA TRP A 46 11.51 1.00 21.32
C TRP A 46 12.44 -0.17 21.14
N GLY A 47 12.42 -1.05 22.11
CA GLY A 47 13.24 -2.26 22.12
C GLY A 47 13.18 -3.00 23.42
N THR A 48 14.22 -3.82 23.68
CA THR A 48 14.36 -4.56 24.92
C THR A 48 15.71 -4.29 25.58
N ALA A 49 15.76 -4.40 26.89
CA ALA A 49 16.94 -4.31 27.74
C ALA A 49 16.75 -5.20 28.98
N SER A 50 17.72 -5.32 29.85
CA SER A 50 17.51 -6.02 31.12
C SER A 50 16.41 -5.36 31.94
N ALA A 51 15.51 -6.16 32.52
CA ALA A 51 14.40 -5.69 33.33
C ALA A 51 14.85 -4.69 34.42
N GLY A 52 14.15 -3.56 34.49
CA GLY A 52 14.44 -2.48 35.44
C GLY A 52 15.64 -1.61 35.11
N LYS A 53 16.42 -1.90 34.07
CA LYS A 53 17.49 -1.00 33.58
C LYS A 53 16.93 0.33 33.07
N THR A 54 17.69 1.38 33.28
CA THR A 54 17.41 2.70 32.67
C THR A 54 18.04 2.75 31.29
N VAL A 55 17.22 2.93 30.28
CA VAL A 55 17.65 3.16 28.90
C VAL A 55 17.76 4.67 28.67
N ARG A 56 18.85 5.11 28.05
CA ARG A 56 19.12 6.50 27.66
C ARG A 56 19.18 6.59 26.16
N LEU A 57 18.42 7.50 25.58
CA LEU A 57 18.49 7.86 24.15
C LEU A 57 18.98 9.29 24.03
N THR A 58 20.07 9.49 23.30
CA THR A 58 20.65 10.82 23.02
C THR A 58 20.58 11.12 21.53
N THR A 59 20.18 12.31 21.21
CA THR A 59 19.97 12.77 19.82
C THR A 59 20.87 13.97 19.52
N SER A 60 21.64 13.94 18.42
CA SER A 60 22.59 15.01 18.11
C SER A 60 21.93 16.28 17.55
N TRP A 61 20.70 16.22 17.06
CA TRP A 61 20.00 17.42 16.53
C TRP A 61 19.60 18.46 17.60
N ASN A 62 19.52 18.06 18.85
CA ASN A 62 19.21 18.98 19.97
C ASN A 62 20.04 18.71 21.22
N ASN A 63 20.97 17.74 21.18
CA ASN A 63 21.81 17.30 22.29
C ASN A 63 21.04 16.91 23.56
N LYS A 64 19.78 16.47 23.41
CA LYS A 64 18.93 16.00 24.52
C LYS A 64 19.13 14.52 24.78
N THR A 65 19.07 14.17 26.07
CA THR A 65 19.00 12.79 26.55
C THR A 65 17.60 12.53 27.11
N TYR A 66 16.96 11.49 26.58
CA TYR A 66 15.66 10.99 27.00
C TYR A 66 15.85 9.70 27.79
N LEU A 67 15.01 9.44 28.77
CA LEU A 67 15.14 8.31 29.67
C LEU A 67 13.87 7.47 29.69
N SER A 68 14.03 6.16 29.76
CA SER A 68 12.95 5.21 30.03
C SER A 68 13.48 4.08 30.89
N LYS A 69 12.61 3.44 31.68
CA LYS A 69 12.95 2.26 32.45
C LYS A 69 12.35 1.03 31.79
N ALA A 70 13.15 0.01 31.52
CA ALA A 70 12.66 -1.25 31.00
C ALA A 70 11.70 -1.90 32.01
N ASP A 71 10.54 -2.36 31.53
CA ASP A 71 9.53 -3.04 32.34
C ASP A 71 10.00 -4.43 32.81
N LYS A 72 9.12 -5.16 33.52
CA LYS A 72 9.43 -6.51 34.03
C LYS A 72 9.72 -7.54 32.91
N GLN A 73 9.22 -7.26 31.69
CA GLN A 73 9.49 -8.07 30.50
C GLN A 73 10.70 -7.57 29.71
N GLY A 74 11.39 -6.54 30.22
CA GLY A 74 12.53 -5.92 29.58
C GLY A 74 12.17 -4.94 28.45
N ARG A 75 10.90 -4.62 28.19
CA ARG A 75 10.48 -3.73 27.13
C ARG A 75 10.62 -2.27 27.56
N TRP A 76 11.09 -1.44 26.65
CA TRP A 76 11.18 0.00 26.84
C TRP A 76 10.71 0.77 25.61
N SER A 77 10.28 2.00 25.82
CA SER A 77 10.01 2.94 24.74
C SER A 77 10.36 4.36 25.18
N ILE A 78 10.83 5.17 24.21
CA ILE A 78 11.18 6.58 24.37
C ILE A 78 10.60 7.35 23.22
N SER A 79 9.96 8.47 23.53
CA SER A 79 9.48 9.45 22.54
C SER A 79 10.43 10.62 22.46
N ALA A 80 10.85 11.01 21.25
CA ALA A 80 11.71 12.15 21.00
C ALA A 80 11.11 13.06 19.92
N THR A 81 11.20 14.38 20.14
CA THR A 81 10.71 15.36 19.16
C THR A 81 11.76 15.57 18.06
N THR A 82 11.33 15.50 16.82
CA THR A 82 12.13 15.81 15.65
C THR A 82 11.94 17.25 15.18
N PRO A 83 13.00 17.95 14.78
CA PRO A 83 12.93 19.29 14.20
C PRO A 83 12.46 19.29 12.75
N GLU A 84 12.60 20.42 12.06
CA GLU A 84 12.56 20.52 10.60
C GLU A 84 13.53 19.54 9.92
N ALA A 85 13.33 19.34 8.63
CA ALA A 85 14.15 18.44 7.83
C ALA A 85 15.64 18.78 7.87
N GLY A 86 16.49 17.75 7.93
CA GLY A 86 17.94 17.92 7.96
C GLY A 86 18.70 16.64 8.26
N GLY A 87 19.96 16.80 8.58
CA GLY A 87 20.91 15.71 8.85
C GLY A 87 22.16 15.81 8.00
N PRO A 88 23.10 14.85 8.11
CA PRO A 88 22.98 13.63 8.92
C PRO A 88 23.19 13.89 10.42
N TYR A 89 22.43 13.14 11.22
CA TYR A 89 22.48 13.17 12.68
C TYR A 89 22.97 11.82 13.24
N ILE A 90 23.21 11.80 14.55
CA ILE A 90 23.56 10.61 15.30
C ILE A 90 22.49 10.38 16.37
N VAL A 91 22.06 9.14 16.52
CA VAL A 91 21.24 8.66 17.62
C VAL A 91 22.03 7.61 18.39
N THR A 92 22.12 7.78 19.72
CA THR A 92 22.79 6.84 20.61
C THR A 92 21.80 6.31 21.63
N VAL A 93 21.75 4.99 21.81
CA VAL A 93 20.91 4.33 22.82
C VAL A 93 21.78 3.47 23.70
N THR A 94 21.65 3.60 25.03
CA THR A 94 22.47 2.84 25.98
C THR A 94 21.69 2.45 27.24
N ASP A 95 22.00 1.26 27.76
CA ASP A 95 21.65 0.79 29.11
C ASP A 95 22.89 0.45 29.95
N GLY A 96 24.06 0.87 29.44
CA GLY A 96 25.41 0.50 29.89
C GLY A 96 26.23 -0.07 28.74
N GLU A 97 25.61 -0.75 27.78
CA GLU A 97 26.13 -1.00 26.43
C GLU A 97 25.55 0.03 25.46
N GLU A 98 26.26 0.34 24.38
CA GLU A 98 25.89 1.38 23.44
C GLU A 98 25.47 0.81 22.07
N LEU A 99 24.33 1.28 21.56
CA LEU A 99 23.94 1.18 20.16
C LEU A 99 24.04 2.59 19.57
N LYS A 100 24.81 2.74 18.51
CA LYS A 100 25.02 4.01 17.82
C LYS A 100 24.50 3.89 16.37
N PHE A 101 23.70 4.84 15.97
CA PHE A 101 23.15 4.97 14.63
C PHE A 101 23.68 6.26 14.00
N ASP A 102 24.47 6.11 12.96
CA ASP A 102 25.02 7.20 12.16
C ASP A 102 24.16 7.44 10.91
N ASP A 103 24.37 8.56 10.23
CA ASP A 103 23.68 8.93 8.99
C ASP A 103 22.15 9.00 9.13
N VAL A 104 21.67 9.40 10.31
CA VAL A 104 20.23 9.56 10.56
C VAL A 104 19.74 10.86 9.91
N LEU A 105 18.76 10.76 9.02
CA LEU A 105 18.12 11.90 8.40
C LEU A 105 16.77 12.19 9.07
N ILE A 106 16.35 13.45 9.03
CA ILE A 106 15.01 13.89 9.42
C ILE A 106 14.34 14.44 8.16
N GLY A 107 13.17 13.90 7.80
CA GLY A 107 12.48 14.23 6.56
C GLY A 107 11.08 13.65 6.49
N GLU A 108 10.65 13.26 5.32
CA GLU A 108 9.34 12.65 5.09
C GLU A 108 9.45 11.12 4.99
N VAL A 109 8.69 10.40 5.80
CA VAL A 109 8.71 8.94 5.82
C VAL A 109 7.38 8.38 5.34
N TRP A 110 7.42 7.47 4.37
CA TRP A 110 6.23 6.86 3.80
C TRP A 110 6.30 5.33 3.84
N LEU A 111 5.21 4.72 4.31
CA LEU A 111 4.99 3.27 4.18
C LEU A 111 4.52 2.97 2.76
N CYS A 112 5.13 1.97 2.11
CA CYS A 112 4.80 1.53 0.76
C CYS A 112 4.43 0.05 0.83
N ALA A 113 3.13 -0.27 0.84
CA ALA A 113 2.63 -1.62 1.07
C ALA A 113 1.78 -2.14 -0.10
N GLY A 114 1.62 -3.45 -0.21
CA GLY A 114 0.79 -4.05 -1.24
C GLY A 114 1.31 -5.38 -1.79
N GLN A 115 0.96 -5.65 -3.06
CA GLN A 115 1.34 -6.90 -3.72
C GLN A 115 2.39 -6.69 -4.83
N SER A 116 2.43 -7.56 -5.82
CA SER A 116 3.48 -7.60 -6.85
C SER A 116 3.72 -6.27 -7.58
N ASN A 117 2.70 -5.48 -7.85
CA ASN A 117 2.84 -4.18 -8.51
C ASN A 117 3.45 -3.11 -7.59
N MET A 118 3.38 -3.26 -6.27
CA MET A 118 4.18 -2.50 -5.32
C MET A 118 5.56 -3.13 -5.12
N GLU A 119 5.67 -4.46 -5.11
CA GLU A 119 6.92 -5.16 -4.85
C GLU A 119 7.92 -5.10 -6.01
N MET A 120 7.44 -5.06 -7.26
CA MET A 120 8.25 -5.19 -8.47
C MET A 120 9.47 -4.29 -8.45
N PRO A 121 10.70 -4.86 -8.48
CA PRO A 121 11.93 -4.07 -8.38
C PRO A 121 12.21 -3.29 -9.67
N MET A 122 13.03 -2.24 -9.58
CA MET A 122 13.42 -1.43 -10.75
C MET A 122 14.08 -2.25 -11.88
N LYS A 123 14.72 -3.36 -11.58
CA LYS A 123 15.23 -4.30 -12.61
C LYS A 123 14.13 -5.09 -13.32
N GLY A 124 12.90 -5.02 -12.84
CA GLY A 124 11.78 -5.85 -13.29
C GLY A 124 11.76 -7.25 -12.68
N PHE A 125 10.72 -8.00 -12.98
CA PHE A 125 10.65 -9.46 -12.77
C PHE A 125 11.24 -10.21 -13.98
N PRO A 126 11.52 -11.51 -13.88
CA PRO A 126 11.96 -12.31 -15.03
C PRO A 126 11.03 -12.13 -16.23
N SER A 127 11.57 -11.76 -17.37
CA SER A 127 10.85 -11.47 -18.62
C SER A 127 9.83 -10.32 -18.57
N GLN A 128 9.88 -9.49 -17.52
CA GLN A 128 8.97 -8.36 -17.31
C GLN A 128 9.79 -7.12 -16.90
N PRO A 129 10.40 -6.41 -17.85
CA PRO A 129 11.22 -5.24 -17.56
C PRO A 129 10.39 -4.03 -17.13
N ILE A 130 11.01 -3.11 -16.40
CA ILE A 130 10.49 -1.75 -16.21
C ILE A 130 10.89 -0.91 -17.45
N GLU A 131 9.94 -0.16 -18.01
CA GLU A 131 10.20 0.79 -19.08
C GLU A 131 11.17 1.87 -18.59
N ASN A 132 12.21 2.14 -19.38
CA ASN A 132 13.34 3.02 -19.02
C ASN A 132 14.14 2.63 -17.76
N GLY A 133 13.86 1.48 -17.13
CA GLY A 133 14.41 1.10 -15.83
C GLY A 133 15.94 1.18 -15.74
N ASN A 134 16.69 0.81 -16.78
CA ASN A 134 18.14 0.90 -16.77
C ASN A 134 18.65 2.35 -16.68
N MET A 135 18.02 3.29 -17.38
CA MET A 135 18.39 4.71 -17.34
C MET A 135 17.99 5.33 -16.00
N ASP A 136 16.83 4.97 -15.47
CA ASP A 136 16.40 5.43 -14.14
C ASP A 136 17.31 4.88 -13.02
N ILE A 137 17.77 3.62 -13.13
CA ILE A 137 18.78 3.06 -12.22
C ILE A 137 20.10 3.84 -12.34
N LEU A 138 20.59 4.08 -13.56
CA LEU A 138 21.84 4.79 -13.79
C LEU A 138 21.84 6.19 -13.15
N HIS A 139 20.72 6.89 -13.17
CA HIS A 139 20.57 8.26 -12.65
C HIS A 139 19.97 8.32 -11.24
N SER A 140 19.99 7.24 -10.48
CA SER A 140 19.24 7.14 -9.22
C SER A 140 19.96 7.64 -7.98
N SER A 141 21.25 8.01 -8.08
CA SER A 141 22.01 8.47 -6.90
C SER A 141 21.42 9.73 -6.28
N ASP A 142 20.90 9.61 -5.07
CA ASP A 142 20.42 10.71 -4.23
C ASP A 142 20.73 10.40 -2.76
N PRO A 143 21.66 11.15 -2.13
CA PRO A 143 22.07 10.91 -0.74
C PRO A 143 20.97 11.24 0.30
N LEU A 144 19.88 11.86 -0.11
CA LEU A 144 18.76 12.23 0.75
C LEU A 144 17.49 11.40 0.49
N LEU A 145 17.56 10.41 -0.40
CA LEU A 145 16.50 9.40 -0.58
C LEU A 145 16.98 8.07 -0.02
N HIS A 146 16.36 7.62 1.08
CA HIS A 146 16.75 6.39 1.75
C HIS A 146 15.65 5.34 1.65
N LEU A 147 16.06 4.09 1.48
CA LEU A 147 15.26 2.96 1.08
C LEU A 147 15.36 1.86 2.13
N TYR A 148 14.23 1.43 2.69
CA TYR A 148 14.14 0.26 3.56
C TYR A 148 13.17 -0.74 2.95
N GLN A 149 13.61 -1.98 2.74
CA GLN A 149 12.76 -3.05 2.25
C GLN A 149 12.74 -4.21 3.21
N ALA A 150 11.56 -4.48 3.77
CA ALA A 150 11.32 -5.65 4.59
C ALA A 150 11.39 -6.93 3.73
N LYS A 151 12.08 -7.95 4.21
CA LYS A 151 12.08 -9.26 3.56
C LYS A 151 10.73 -9.95 3.74
N ARG A 152 10.31 -10.69 2.71
CA ARG A 152 9.10 -11.50 2.75
C ARG A 152 9.10 -12.43 3.96
N THR A 153 8.14 -12.26 4.83
CA THR A 153 7.99 -13.02 6.07
C THR A 153 6.52 -13.21 6.38
N SER A 154 6.09 -14.46 6.51
CA SER A 154 4.73 -14.79 6.98
C SER A 154 4.80 -15.43 8.36
N ARG A 155 3.88 -15.07 9.26
CA ARG A 155 3.83 -15.56 10.64
C ARG A 155 2.38 -15.76 11.08
N VAL A 156 2.18 -16.73 11.96
CA VAL A 156 0.90 -16.97 12.65
C VAL A 156 0.66 -15.91 13.71
N GLU A 157 1.71 -15.55 14.45
CA GLU A 157 1.68 -14.51 15.48
C GLU A 157 2.55 -13.33 15.09
N PRO A 158 2.22 -12.11 15.56
CA PRO A 158 3.03 -10.92 15.34
C PRO A 158 4.46 -11.08 15.84
N ILE A 159 5.41 -10.54 15.08
CA ILE A 159 6.83 -10.48 15.47
C ILE A 159 7.29 -9.04 15.69
N ASP A 160 8.28 -8.85 16.54
CA ASP A 160 8.73 -7.50 16.94
C ASP A 160 9.75 -6.87 15.98
N THR A 161 10.28 -7.64 15.03
CA THR A 161 11.27 -7.15 14.06
C THR A 161 11.13 -7.86 12.73
N THR A 162 11.36 -7.13 11.65
CA THR A 162 11.54 -7.67 10.31
C THR A 162 13.02 -7.70 9.94
N THR A 163 13.35 -8.36 8.84
CA THR A 163 14.71 -8.33 8.29
C THR A 163 14.75 -7.29 7.18
N GLY A 164 15.61 -6.30 7.34
CA GLY A 164 15.83 -5.23 6.37
C GLY A 164 17.00 -4.35 6.81
N LYS A 165 17.39 -3.41 5.98
CA LYS A 165 18.36 -2.36 6.31
C LYS A 165 18.06 -1.12 5.49
N TRP A 166 18.38 0.04 6.04
CA TRP A 166 18.36 1.29 5.31
C TRP A 166 19.52 1.37 4.31
N GLN A 167 19.26 1.88 3.13
CA GLN A 167 20.24 2.10 2.07
C GLN A 167 19.98 3.45 1.41
N ARG A 168 21.01 4.18 1.06
CA ARG A 168 20.87 5.37 0.21
C ARG A 168 20.40 4.94 -1.18
N ALA A 169 19.68 5.82 -1.87
CA ALA A 169 19.36 5.61 -3.28
C ALA A 169 20.65 5.70 -4.10
N GLU A 170 21.17 4.55 -4.46
CA GLU A 170 22.29 4.34 -5.35
C GLU A 170 21.91 3.30 -6.40
N PRO A 171 22.51 3.26 -7.58
CA PRO A 171 22.12 2.35 -8.66
C PRO A 171 21.96 0.89 -8.22
N GLN A 172 22.86 0.40 -7.36
CA GLN A 172 22.81 -0.96 -6.87
C GLN A 172 21.60 -1.21 -5.94
N ALA A 173 21.30 -0.25 -5.06
CA ALA A 173 20.18 -0.35 -4.14
C ALA A 173 18.84 -0.19 -4.87
N VAL A 174 18.72 0.84 -5.72
CA VAL A 174 17.49 1.13 -6.47
C VAL A 174 17.15 0.01 -7.44
N ARG A 175 18.15 -0.64 -8.05
CA ARG A 175 17.95 -1.80 -8.94
C ARG A 175 17.09 -2.90 -8.29
N GLU A 176 17.28 -3.15 -7.00
CA GLU A 176 16.59 -4.21 -6.24
C GLU A 176 15.35 -3.70 -5.48
N PHE A 177 15.13 -2.39 -5.44
CA PHE A 177 14.06 -1.75 -4.69
C PHE A 177 12.78 -1.60 -5.53
N SER A 178 11.62 -1.52 -4.86
CA SER A 178 10.31 -1.26 -5.48
C SER A 178 10.34 -0.10 -6.48
N ALA A 179 10.00 -0.36 -7.74
CA ALA A 179 9.93 0.67 -8.76
C ALA A 179 8.83 1.71 -8.44
N THR A 180 7.64 1.26 -8.06
CA THR A 180 6.52 2.16 -7.71
C THR A 180 6.88 3.07 -6.54
N ALA A 181 7.45 2.52 -5.47
CA ALA A 181 7.88 3.31 -4.31
C ALA A 181 9.03 4.26 -4.65
N TYR A 182 10.02 3.81 -5.45
CA TYR A 182 11.12 4.66 -5.87
C TYR A 182 10.64 5.88 -6.66
N TYR A 183 9.78 5.69 -7.68
CA TYR A 183 9.25 6.81 -8.46
C TYR A 183 8.43 7.76 -7.58
N PHE A 184 7.62 7.25 -6.66
CA PHE A 184 6.91 8.08 -5.68
C PHE A 184 7.88 8.93 -4.83
N GLY A 185 8.86 8.30 -4.21
CA GLY A 185 9.82 8.99 -3.34
C GLY A 185 10.72 9.96 -4.10
N ARG A 186 11.14 9.61 -5.33
CA ARG A 186 11.91 10.48 -6.21
C ARG A 186 11.20 11.80 -6.48
N GLU A 187 9.92 11.76 -6.80
CA GLU A 187 9.16 13.00 -7.07
C GLU A 187 8.93 13.82 -5.78
N LEU A 188 8.63 13.17 -4.64
CA LEU A 188 8.57 13.88 -3.36
C LEU A 188 9.90 14.58 -3.06
N ARG A 189 11.01 13.86 -3.22
CA ARG A 189 12.37 14.37 -2.98
C ARG A 189 12.68 15.59 -3.85
N ARG A 190 12.34 15.53 -5.14
CA ARG A 190 12.55 16.62 -6.12
C ARG A 190 11.75 17.87 -5.78
N VAL A 191 10.48 17.71 -5.43
CA VAL A 191 9.56 18.84 -5.23
C VAL A 191 9.72 19.46 -3.83
N LEU A 192 9.87 18.63 -2.79
CA LEU A 192 9.95 19.13 -1.41
C LEU A 192 11.35 19.57 -1.01
N GLY A 193 12.39 19.09 -1.67
CA GLY A 193 13.78 19.43 -1.35
C GLY A 193 14.31 18.88 -0.03
N VAL A 194 13.55 17.98 0.64
CA VAL A 194 13.89 17.44 1.98
C VAL A 194 14.24 15.95 1.90
N PRO A 195 14.94 15.37 2.89
CA PRO A 195 15.14 13.93 2.94
C PRO A 195 13.83 13.14 2.86
N VAL A 196 13.86 11.99 2.19
CA VAL A 196 12.71 11.08 2.07
C VAL A 196 13.14 9.67 2.44
N GLY A 197 12.39 9.02 3.31
CA GLY A 197 12.53 7.62 3.68
C GLY A 197 11.33 6.79 3.18
N LEU A 198 11.62 5.69 2.49
CA LEU A 198 10.60 4.77 1.98
C LEU A 198 10.73 3.43 2.70
N ILE A 199 9.64 2.97 3.32
CA ILE A 199 9.55 1.68 4.00
C ILE A 199 8.66 0.77 3.17
N VAL A 200 9.26 -0.19 2.46
CA VAL A 200 8.51 -1.13 1.62
C VAL A 200 8.19 -2.41 2.40
N THR A 201 6.89 -2.71 2.48
CA THR A 201 6.33 -3.98 2.97
C THR A 201 5.39 -4.52 1.90
N ALA A 202 5.89 -5.32 0.96
CA ALA A 202 5.11 -5.82 -0.17
C ALA A 202 5.45 -7.27 -0.49
N TRP A 203 4.43 -8.05 -0.91
CA TRP A 203 4.62 -9.43 -1.35
C TRP A 203 3.65 -9.77 -2.48
N GLY A 204 4.19 -10.18 -3.62
CA GLY A 204 3.43 -10.50 -4.82
C GLY A 204 2.33 -11.54 -4.62
N GLY A 205 1.16 -11.30 -5.24
CA GLY A 205 -0.01 -12.16 -5.12
C GLY A 205 -0.63 -12.19 -3.72
N SER A 206 -0.40 -11.16 -2.89
CA SER A 206 -1.05 -11.10 -1.58
C SER A 206 -2.49 -10.62 -1.68
N SER A 207 -3.35 -11.22 -0.85
CA SER A 207 -4.71 -10.75 -0.63
C SER A 207 -4.74 -9.57 0.35
N CYS A 208 -5.79 -8.75 0.31
CA CYS A 208 -6.00 -7.68 1.28
C CYS A 208 -6.08 -8.22 2.71
N GLU A 209 -6.75 -9.35 2.90
CA GLU A 209 -6.97 -10.04 4.18
C GLU A 209 -5.64 -10.43 4.88
N ALA A 210 -4.57 -10.63 4.12
CA ALA A 210 -3.27 -10.99 4.69
C ALA A 210 -2.60 -9.84 5.46
N TRP A 211 -3.03 -8.59 5.23
CA TRP A 211 -2.48 -7.37 5.80
C TRP A 211 -3.27 -6.80 6.98
N MET A 212 -4.26 -7.53 7.47
CA MET A 212 -5.06 -7.20 8.65
C MET A 212 -4.71 -8.11 9.83
N ASN A 213 -4.87 -7.61 11.05
CA ASN A 213 -4.76 -8.43 12.25
C ASN A 213 -5.96 -9.39 12.40
N ARG A 214 -5.87 -10.33 13.33
CA ARG A 214 -6.87 -11.38 13.54
C ARG A 214 -8.25 -10.82 13.91
N GLU A 215 -8.30 -9.77 14.71
CA GLU A 215 -9.57 -9.21 15.19
C GLU A 215 -10.36 -8.54 14.07
N HIS A 216 -9.67 -7.82 13.20
CA HIS A 216 -10.31 -7.09 12.11
C HIS A 216 -10.66 -7.97 10.91
N VAL A 217 -9.80 -8.94 10.57
CA VAL A 217 -10.02 -9.79 9.39
C VAL A 217 -11.09 -10.84 9.57
N LYS A 218 -11.39 -11.27 10.81
CA LYS A 218 -12.33 -12.38 11.08
C LYS A 218 -13.72 -12.16 10.49
N GLN A 219 -14.18 -10.91 10.35
CA GLN A 219 -15.48 -10.58 9.77
C GLN A 219 -15.57 -10.89 8.27
N PHE A 220 -14.44 -11.01 7.58
CA PHE A 220 -14.34 -11.31 6.15
C PHE A 220 -14.02 -12.79 5.87
N VAL A 221 -13.79 -13.59 6.91
CA VAL A 221 -13.43 -15.01 6.75
C VAL A 221 -14.59 -15.88 7.20
N THR A 222 -15.14 -16.61 6.23
CA THR A 222 -16.22 -17.58 6.43
C THR A 222 -15.72 -18.99 6.12
N ASP A 223 -16.51 -20.01 6.41
CA ASP A 223 -16.21 -21.40 6.05
C ASP A 223 -16.02 -21.60 4.53
N LYS A 224 -16.58 -20.70 3.72
CA LYS A 224 -16.45 -20.72 2.25
C LYS A 224 -15.22 -19.97 1.74
N SER A 225 -14.54 -19.22 2.60
CA SER A 225 -13.34 -18.47 2.20
C SER A 225 -12.22 -19.39 1.74
N PRO A 226 -11.52 -19.08 0.64
CA PRO A 226 -10.47 -19.94 0.09
C PRO A 226 -9.28 -20.10 1.03
N TYR A 227 -9.09 -19.15 1.93
CA TYR A 227 -8.02 -19.14 2.92
C TYR A 227 -8.58 -18.88 4.30
N GLN A 228 -8.21 -19.77 5.25
CA GLN A 228 -8.63 -19.66 6.64
C GLN A 228 -7.54 -18.97 7.48
N ILE A 229 -7.94 -18.35 8.61
CA ILE A 229 -6.99 -17.77 9.56
C ILE A 229 -6.13 -18.89 10.17
N PRO A 230 -4.79 -18.86 10.06
CA PRO A 230 -3.94 -19.89 10.61
C PRO A 230 -3.79 -19.76 12.13
N TYR A 231 -3.76 -20.88 12.86
CA TYR A 231 -3.52 -20.93 14.31
C TYR A 231 -2.17 -21.57 14.68
N LYS A 232 -1.51 -22.24 13.75
CA LYS A 232 -0.18 -22.82 13.89
C LYS A 232 0.59 -22.75 12.57
N PRO A 233 1.92 -22.79 12.57
CA PRO A 233 2.72 -22.68 11.33
C PRO A 233 2.35 -23.68 10.24
N ALA A 234 1.94 -24.89 10.60
CA ALA A 234 1.52 -25.92 9.65
C ALA A 234 0.19 -25.57 8.93
N ASP A 235 -0.58 -24.61 9.40
CA ASP A 235 -1.81 -24.16 8.76
C ASP A 235 -1.54 -23.19 7.61
N ILE A 236 -0.34 -22.59 7.56
CA ILE A 236 0.03 -21.68 6.48
C ILE A 236 0.26 -22.48 5.19
N LYS A 237 -0.74 -22.51 4.31
CA LYS A 237 -0.69 -23.17 2.99
C LYS A 237 -0.35 -22.19 1.87
N SER A 238 -0.68 -20.91 2.04
CA SER A 238 -0.37 -19.84 1.10
C SER A 238 0.21 -18.65 1.87
N PRO A 239 1.54 -18.52 1.92
CA PRO A 239 2.23 -17.58 2.84
C PRO A 239 1.97 -16.10 2.53
N ASN A 240 1.42 -15.80 1.36
CA ASN A 240 1.12 -14.43 0.91
C ASN A 240 -0.38 -14.13 0.83
N ARG A 241 -1.27 -15.15 0.93
CA ARG A 241 -2.72 -14.98 0.75
C ARG A 241 -3.52 -15.22 2.02
N GLN A 242 -3.00 -16.05 2.94
CA GLN A 242 -3.76 -16.33 4.15
C GLN A 242 -3.93 -15.10 5.02
N PRO A 243 -5.13 -14.93 5.61
CA PRO A 243 -5.42 -13.82 6.50
C PRO A 243 -4.36 -13.68 7.61
N THR A 244 -4.00 -12.47 7.95
CA THR A 244 -3.09 -12.05 9.02
C THR A 244 -1.59 -12.28 8.82
N VAL A 245 -1.18 -13.20 7.96
CA VAL A 245 0.22 -13.68 7.97
C VAL A 245 1.26 -12.63 7.58
N LEU A 246 0.88 -11.67 6.73
CA LEU A 246 1.75 -10.56 6.31
C LEU A 246 1.67 -9.38 7.29
N TYR A 247 0.49 -9.14 7.86
CA TYR A 247 0.37 -8.25 8.99
C TYR A 247 1.35 -8.68 10.10
N ASN A 248 1.28 -9.93 10.54
CA ASN A 248 2.12 -10.45 11.61
C ASN A 248 3.62 -10.43 11.29
N GLY A 249 3.99 -10.74 10.04
CA GLY A 249 5.40 -10.94 9.65
C GLY A 249 6.09 -9.73 9.04
N MET A 250 5.34 -8.78 8.47
CA MET A 250 5.92 -7.67 7.71
C MET A 250 5.43 -6.30 8.15
N LEU A 251 4.15 -6.15 8.52
CA LEU A 251 3.58 -4.86 8.89
C LEU A 251 3.75 -4.57 10.38
N HIS A 252 3.32 -5.48 11.26
CA HIS A 252 3.42 -5.31 12.72
C HIS A 252 4.83 -4.89 13.19
N PRO A 253 5.94 -5.43 12.65
CA PRO A 253 7.29 -5.04 13.06
C PRO A 253 7.65 -3.57 12.80
N VAL A 254 6.92 -2.87 11.96
CA VAL A 254 7.17 -1.46 11.62
C VAL A 254 6.11 -0.51 12.15
N ILE A 255 5.02 -1.04 12.73
CA ILE A 255 3.97 -0.23 13.37
C ILE A 255 4.58 0.58 14.53
N GLY A 256 4.21 1.86 14.58
CA GLY A 256 4.75 2.81 15.56
C GLY A 256 6.02 3.54 15.10
N TYR A 257 6.68 3.12 14.00
CA TYR A 257 7.69 3.96 13.37
C TYR A 257 7.04 5.21 12.78
N GLY A 258 7.63 6.39 13.04
CA GLY A 258 7.04 7.65 12.60
C GLY A 258 6.93 7.74 11.09
N ILE A 259 5.72 7.87 10.57
CA ILE A 259 5.43 8.03 9.13
C ILE A 259 4.59 9.28 8.88
N ARG A 260 4.66 9.82 7.67
CA ARG A 260 3.72 10.83 7.17
C ARG A 260 2.43 10.20 6.70
N GLY A 261 2.51 9.08 6.01
CA GLY A 261 1.37 8.39 5.42
C GLY A 261 1.75 7.07 4.77
N ALA A 262 0.81 6.46 4.09
CA ALA A 262 1.01 5.21 3.38
C ALA A 262 0.59 5.29 1.92
N ILE A 263 1.30 4.55 1.06
CA ILE A 263 0.88 4.25 -0.31
C ILE A 263 0.63 2.75 -0.47
N TRP A 264 -0.42 2.41 -1.24
CA TRP A 264 -0.89 1.04 -1.40
C TRP A 264 -1.09 0.66 -2.86
N TYR A 265 -0.60 -0.51 -3.28
CA TYR A 265 -0.90 -1.03 -4.61
C TYR A 265 -1.19 -2.53 -4.52
N GLN A 266 -2.49 -2.85 -4.49
CA GLN A 266 -3.01 -4.21 -4.37
C GLN A 266 -4.45 -4.25 -4.92
N GLY A 267 -4.95 -5.41 -5.25
CA GLY A 267 -6.32 -5.65 -5.68
C GLY A 267 -6.43 -6.83 -6.62
N GLU A 268 -5.40 -7.11 -7.39
CA GLU A 268 -5.43 -8.13 -8.44
C GLU A 268 -5.75 -9.52 -7.89
N ASP A 269 -5.26 -9.88 -6.69
CA ASP A 269 -5.59 -11.16 -6.05
C ASP A 269 -7.03 -11.22 -5.54
N ASN A 270 -7.64 -10.06 -5.24
CA ASN A 270 -9.02 -9.98 -4.76
C ASN A 270 -10.05 -9.89 -5.90
N VAL A 271 -9.66 -9.84 -7.19
CA VAL A 271 -10.60 -9.79 -8.32
C VAL A 271 -11.68 -10.88 -8.25
N PRO A 272 -11.38 -12.17 -7.94
CA PRO A 272 -12.41 -13.17 -7.78
C PRO A 272 -13.33 -13.00 -6.57
N ARG A 273 -12.96 -12.12 -5.63
CA ARG A 273 -13.66 -11.86 -4.35
C ARG A 273 -13.91 -10.36 -4.14
N TYR A 274 -14.25 -9.65 -5.21
CA TYR A 274 -14.32 -8.20 -5.22
C TYR A 274 -15.39 -7.61 -4.27
N GLY A 275 -16.45 -8.34 -3.97
CA GLY A 275 -17.67 -7.81 -3.34
C GLY A 275 -17.43 -7.04 -2.04
N ASP A 276 -16.55 -7.52 -1.18
CA ASP A 276 -16.24 -6.90 0.12
C ASP A 276 -14.99 -6.00 0.09
N TYR A 277 -14.37 -5.78 -1.08
CA TYR A 277 -13.04 -5.18 -1.14
C TYR A 277 -13.01 -3.75 -0.60
N ALA A 278 -14.01 -2.93 -0.86
CA ALA A 278 -14.10 -1.58 -0.30
C ALA A 278 -14.13 -1.61 1.23
N GLN A 279 -14.93 -2.49 1.81
CA GLN A 279 -15.03 -2.64 3.26
C GLN A 279 -13.75 -3.24 3.86
N GLN A 280 -13.10 -4.18 3.17
CA GLN A 280 -11.79 -4.71 3.57
C GLN A 280 -10.74 -3.61 3.62
N MET A 281 -10.63 -2.78 2.58
CA MET A 281 -9.71 -1.64 2.56
C MET A 281 -10.00 -0.65 3.69
N LYS A 282 -11.25 -0.29 3.89
CA LYS A 282 -11.66 0.63 4.96
C LYS A 282 -11.28 0.08 6.34
N THR A 283 -11.57 -1.19 6.60
CA THR A 283 -11.24 -1.86 7.87
C THR A 283 -9.72 -1.91 8.08
N MET A 284 -8.96 -2.30 7.06
CA MET A 284 -7.51 -2.35 7.10
C MET A 284 -6.88 -0.99 7.41
N VAL A 285 -7.33 0.06 6.74
CA VAL A 285 -6.79 1.41 6.96
C VAL A 285 -7.16 1.95 8.34
N THR A 286 -8.38 1.68 8.80
CA THR A 286 -8.82 2.07 10.16
C THR A 286 -7.95 1.39 11.21
N GLU A 287 -7.74 0.07 11.10
CA GLU A 287 -6.85 -0.71 11.97
C GLU A 287 -5.42 -0.13 11.98
N TRP A 288 -4.83 0.11 10.81
CA TRP A 288 -3.49 0.66 10.73
C TRP A 288 -3.38 2.00 11.45
N ARG A 289 -4.36 2.89 11.26
CA ARG A 289 -4.39 4.21 11.92
C ARG A 289 -4.54 4.11 13.43
N GLU A 290 -5.38 3.22 13.90
CA GLU A 290 -5.56 2.95 15.34
C GLU A 290 -4.25 2.47 15.98
N GLU A 291 -3.56 1.53 15.34
CA GLU A 291 -2.31 0.96 15.86
C GLU A 291 -1.12 1.92 15.78
N TRP A 292 -1.02 2.74 14.72
CA TRP A 292 -0.03 3.81 14.65
C TRP A 292 -0.28 4.93 15.67
N GLY A 293 -1.55 5.22 15.97
CA GLY A 293 -1.95 6.22 16.95
C GLY A 293 -1.57 7.65 16.58
N ILE A 294 -1.44 7.97 15.29
CA ILE A 294 -1.06 9.29 14.77
C ILE A 294 -2.21 9.98 14.00
N GLY A 295 -3.45 9.53 14.22
CA GLY A 295 -4.64 10.06 13.58
C GLY A 295 -4.84 9.54 12.16
N ASP A 296 -5.71 10.22 11.40
CA ASP A 296 -6.06 9.86 10.02
C ASP A 296 -4.93 10.24 9.06
N PHE A 297 -3.79 9.57 9.15
CA PHE A 297 -2.69 9.79 8.21
C PHE A 297 -3.12 9.53 6.77
N PRO A 298 -2.53 10.24 5.77
CA PRO A 298 -2.84 10.08 4.36
C PRO A 298 -2.66 8.64 3.88
N PHE A 299 -3.66 8.12 3.17
CA PHE A 299 -3.62 6.80 2.54
C PHE A 299 -3.92 6.93 1.05
N TYR A 300 -2.89 6.83 0.21
CA TYR A 300 -3.03 6.92 -1.25
C TYR A 300 -2.81 5.56 -1.89
N TYR A 301 -3.61 5.23 -2.90
CA TYR A 301 -3.52 3.91 -3.51
C TYR A 301 -3.73 3.93 -5.01
N CYS A 302 -3.19 2.92 -5.69
CA CYS A 302 -3.42 2.68 -7.09
C CYS A 302 -4.72 1.91 -7.29
N GLN A 303 -5.57 2.39 -8.21
CA GLN A 303 -6.56 1.52 -8.84
C GLN A 303 -5.82 0.47 -9.67
N ILE A 304 -6.28 -0.80 -9.66
CA ILE A 304 -5.64 -1.82 -10.48
C ILE A 304 -5.70 -1.45 -11.96
N ALA A 305 -4.57 -1.64 -12.64
CA ALA A 305 -4.48 -1.40 -14.08
C ALA A 305 -5.29 -2.45 -14.86
N PRO A 306 -5.84 -2.10 -16.03
CA PRO A 306 -6.49 -3.06 -16.90
C PRO A 306 -5.55 -4.20 -17.32
N TYR A 307 -6.08 -5.43 -17.30
CA TYR A 307 -5.42 -6.65 -17.69
C TYR A 307 -6.46 -7.69 -18.12
N ASP A 308 -6.18 -8.51 -19.11
CA ASP A 308 -7.07 -9.58 -19.50
C ASP A 308 -6.96 -10.78 -18.55
N TYR A 309 -7.77 -10.76 -17.48
CA TYR A 309 -7.79 -11.81 -16.46
C TYR A 309 -8.22 -13.17 -16.97
N SER A 310 -8.83 -13.28 -18.17
CA SER A 310 -9.17 -14.55 -18.80
C SER A 310 -7.94 -15.40 -19.09
N LEU A 311 -6.77 -14.76 -19.29
CA LEU A 311 -5.50 -15.44 -19.54
C LEU A 311 -5.00 -16.27 -18.35
N ILE A 312 -5.52 -16.01 -17.15
CA ILE A 312 -5.20 -16.77 -15.94
C ILE A 312 -6.41 -17.58 -15.42
N ASN A 313 -7.36 -17.88 -16.32
CA ASN A 313 -8.60 -18.61 -16.03
C ASN A 313 -9.52 -17.93 -14.99
N TRP A 314 -9.40 -16.62 -14.79
CA TRP A 314 -10.34 -15.87 -13.99
C TRP A 314 -11.44 -15.31 -14.87
N THR A 315 -12.67 -15.68 -14.56
CA THR A 315 -13.86 -15.26 -15.32
C THR A 315 -14.51 -14.00 -14.75
N HIS A 316 -14.01 -13.49 -13.62
CA HIS A 316 -14.57 -12.31 -12.96
C HIS A 316 -14.14 -11.03 -13.63
N ASN A 317 -15.09 -10.12 -13.78
CA ASN A 317 -14.81 -8.81 -14.35
C ASN A 317 -14.07 -7.91 -13.34
N SER A 318 -12.81 -7.60 -13.63
CA SER A 318 -11.97 -6.73 -12.77
C SER A 318 -12.47 -5.28 -12.69
N ALA A 319 -13.36 -4.85 -13.59
CA ALA A 319 -14.03 -3.54 -13.47
C ALA A 319 -14.88 -3.44 -12.18
N LEU A 320 -15.43 -4.55 -11.70
CA LEU A 320 -16.14 -4.61 -10.42
C LEU A 320 -15.19 -4.35 -9.24
N LEU A 321 -13.95 -4.86 -9.28
CA LEU A 321 -12.98 -4.50 -8.25
C LEU A 321 -12.54 -3.04 -8.36
N ARG A 322 -12.35 -2.49 -9.57
CA ARG A 322 -12.07 -1.06 -9.75
C ARG A 322 -13.19 -0.18 -9.22
N GLU A 323 -14.44 -0.61 -9.36
CA GLU A 323 -15.61 0.04 -8.74
C GLU A 323 -15.52 0.02 -7.21
N GLN A 324 -15.17 -1.12 -6.59
CA GLN A 324 -14.94 -1.20 -5.15
C GLN A 324 -13.80 -0.27 -4.68
N GLN A 325 -12.75 -0.14 -5.47
CA GLN A 325 -11.69 0.82 -5.19
C GLN A 325 -12.17 2.28 -5.25
N MET A 326 -13.09 2.62 -6.18
CA MET A 326 -13.74 3.94 -6.20
C MET A 326 -14.65 4.19 -4.99
N ILE A 327 -15.36 3.15 -4.52
CA ILE A 327 -16.17 3.22 -3.29
C ILE A 327 -15.27 3.47 -2.08
N ALA A 328 -14.17 2.73 -1.97
CA ALA A 328 -13.18 2.89 -0.89
C ALA A 328 -12.62 4.33 -0.82
N GLU A 329 -12.40 5.00 -1.97
CA GLU A 329 -11.93 6.39 -1.99
C GLU A 329 -12.88 7.35 -1.26
N LYS A 330 -14.20 7.10 -1.37
CA LYS A 330 -15.21 7.93 -0.72
C LYS A 330 -15.41 7.59 0.76
N GLU A 331 -15.19 6.33 1.13
CA GLU A 331 -15.46 5.83 2.47
C GLU A 331 -14.28 5.94 3.44
N ILE A 332 -13.05 6.04 2.93
CA ILE A 332 -11.85 6.15 3.76
C ILE A 332 -11.48 7.64 3.89
N PRO A 333 -11.56 8.24 5.09
CA PRO A 333 -11.12 9.62 5.30
C PRO A 333 -9.67 9.81 4.88
N ASN A 334 -9.31 10.99 4.37
CA ASN A 334 -7.94 11.34 3.96
C ASN A 334 -7.29 10.29 3.05
N ALA A 335 -8.08 9.76 2.10
CA ALA A 335 -7.61 8.84 1.07
C ALA A 335 -7.65 9.49 -0.32
N GLY A 336 -6.96 8.88 -1.28
CA GLY A 336 -6.98 9.27 -2.68
C GLY A 336 -6.53 8.13 -3.58
N MET A 337 -7.13 8.04 -4.78
CA MET A 337 -6.89 6.95 -5.71
C MET A 337 -6.22 7.42 -7.00
N ALA A 338 -5.06 6.87 -7.29
CA ALA A 338 -4.35 7.03 -8.56
C ALA A 338 -4.97 6.09 -9.61
N VAL A 339 -5.64 6.64 -10.60
CA VAL A 339 -6.26 5.87 -11.70
C VAL A 339 -5.17 5.42 -12.68
N LEU A 340 -5.19 4.15 -13.10
CA LEU A 340 -4.21 3.55 -13.99
C LEU A 340 -4.82 2.96 -15.27
N MET A 341 -5.97 3.48 -15.74
CA MET A 341 -6.69 2.96 -16.91
C MET A 341 -5.90 3.01 -18.21
N ASP A 342 -4.92 3.90 -18.33
CA ASP A 342 -4.03 4.10 -19.49
C ASP A 342 -2.63 3.49 -19.30
N ALA A 343 -2.39 2.80 -18.20
CA ALA A 343 -1.08 2.26 -17.83
C ALA A 343 -1.00 0.73 -17.92
N GLY A 344 -2.14 0.04 -18.09
CA GLY A 344 -2.21 -1.41 -18.22
C GLY A 344 -1.61 -1.94 -19.52
N ILE A 345 -1.41 -3.26 -19.57
CA ILE A 345 -1.15 -4.01 -20.81
C ILE A 345 -2.01 -5.27 -20.83
N GLU A 346 -2.59 -5.58 -21.99
CA GLU A 346 -3.58 -6.66 -22.14
C GLU A 346 -3.07 -8.03 -21.64
N LYS A 347 -1.82 -8.37 -21.97
CA LYS A 347 -1.23 -9.69 -21.69
C LYS A 347 -0.21 -9.69 -20.55
N GLY A 348 -0.25 -8.65 -19.68
CA GLY A 348 0.70 -8.53 -18.59
C GLY A 348 0.08 -7.89 -17.35
N ILE A 349 -0.07 -8.67 -16.29
CA ILE A 349 -0.61 -8.20 -15.01
C ILE A 349 0.32 -7.20 -14.29
N HIS A 350 1.56 -7.10 -14.72
CA HIS A 350 2.56 -6.16 -14.19
C HIS A 350 2.93 -5.14 -15.28
N PRO A 351 2.23 -3.99 -15.35
CA PRO A 351 2.57 -2.95 -16.33
C PRO A 351 4.02 -2.48 -16.19
N PRO A 352 4.76 -2.31 -17.29
CA PRO A 352 6.16 -1.87 -17.26
C PRO A 352 6.33 -0.40 -16.87
N LYS A 353 5.31 0.44 -17.08
CA LYS A 353 5.30 1.89 -16.78
C LYS A 353 5.04 2.17 -15.30
N LYS A 354 5.94 1.71 -14.41
CA LYS A 354 5.79 1.94 -12.96
C LYS A 354 5.95 3.40 -12.55
N ASN A 355 6.64 4.19 -13.37
CA ASN A 355 6.70 5.64 -13.17
C ASN A 355 5.30 6.27 -13.12
N ILE A 356 4.37 5.88 -13.99
CA ILE A 356 2.99 6.41 -13.98
C ILE A 356 2.32 6.18 -12.62
N ALA A 357 2.45 4.99 -12.04
CA ALA A 357 1.89 4.69 -10.74
C ALA A 357 2.54 5.54 -9.62
N GLY A 358 3.88 5.57 -9.56
CA GLY A 358 4.61 6.34 -8.56
C GLY A 358 4.37 7.85 -8.68
N GLU A 359 4.40 8.40 -9.90
CA GLU A 359 4.14 9.82 -10.16
C GLU A 359 2.71 10.24 -9.80
N ARG A 360 1.69 9.45 -10.13
CA ARG A 360 0.30 9.76 -9.74
C ARG A 360 0.06 9.67 -8.24
N LEU A 361 0.67 8.70 -7.56
CA LEU A 361 0.67 8.65 -6.09
C LEU A 361 1.37 9.87 -5.49
N SER A 362 2.49 10.31 -6.07
CA SER A 362 3.20 11.52 -5.60
C SER A 362 2.38 12.80 -5.82
N LEU A 363 1.65 12.92 -6.92
CA LEU A 363 0.73 14.05 -7.15
C LEU A 363 -0.34 14.12 -6.06
N LEU A 364 -0.93 12.98 -5.67
CA LEU A 364 -1.89 12.93 -4.56
C LEU A 364 -1.26 13.43 -3.25
N ALA A 365 -0.05 12.97 -2.93
CA ALA A 365 0.66 13.40 -1.74
C ALA A 365 1.03 14.89 -1.80
N LEU A 366 1.62 15.35 -2.90
CA LEU A 366 2.06 16.73 -3.08
C LEU A 366 0.89 17.73 -2.96
N VAL A 367 -0.27 17.42 -3.55
CA VAL A 367 -1.42 18.32 -3.50
C VAL A 367 -2.16 18.20 -2.17
N ASN A 368 -2.53 16.99 -1.74
CA ASN A 368 -3.43 16.80 -0.60
C ASN A 368 -2.72 16.86 0.75
N THR A 369 -1.47 16.37 0.84
CA THR A 369 -0.70 16.38 2.11
C THR A 369 0.17 17.63 2.22
N TYR A 370 0.86 18.02 1.14
CA TYR A 370 1.83 19.13 1.18
C TYR A 370 1.28 20.44 0.63
N GLY A 371 0.06 20.47 0.11
CA GLY A 371 -0.62 21.69 -0.32
C GLY A 371 -0.04 22.35 -1.56
N ILE A 372 0.70 21.63 -2.40
CA ILE A 372 1.24 22.14 -3.67
C ILE A 372 0.07 22.56 -4.58
N LYS A 373 0.17 23.73 -5.16
CA LYS A 373 -0.86 24.33 -6.02
C LYS A 373 -0.45 24.30 -7.50
N GLY A 374 -1.44 24.44 -8.38
CA GLY A 374 -1.21 24.59 -9.83
C GLY A 374 -1.09 23.28 -10.59
N VAL A 375 -1.29 22.14 -9.93
CA VAL A 375 -1.31 20.80 -10.54
C VAL A 375 -2.56 20.04 -10.15
N THR A 376 -3.02 19.14 -11.02
CA THR A 376 -4.17 18.27 -10.78
C THR A 376 -3.66 16.91 -10.28
N ALA A 377 -4.22 16.43 -9.18
CA ALA A 377 -3.84 15.15 -8.57
C ALA A 377 -4.91 14.06 -8.71
N GLN A 378 -6.17 14.47 -8.92
CA GLN A 378 -7.30 13.54 -9.01
C GLN A 378 -7.99 13.65 -10.37
N SER A 379 -8.28 12.52 -10.99
CA SER A 379 -9.11 12.43 -12.16
C SER A 379 -10.59 12.70 -11.82
N ALA A 380 -11.36 13.11 -12.82
CA ALA A 380 -12.80 13.27 -12.67
C ALA A 380 -13.52 11.97 -12.27
N ARG A 381 -14.59 12.09 -11.48
CA ARG A 381 -15.46 10.99 -11.09
C ARG A 381 -16.86 11.20 -11.67
N TYR A 382 -17.46 10.14 -12.21
CA TYR A 382 -18.85 10.17 -12.65
C TYR A 382 -19.76 10.59 -11.48
N LYS A 383 -20.72 11.48 -11.76
CA LYS A 383 -21.66 12.03 -10.78
C LYS A 383 -23.10 11.61 -11.03
N SER A 384 -23.62 11.89 -12.23
CA SER A 384 -25.02 11.59 -12.56
C SER A 384 -25.26 11.50 -14.06
N MET A 385 -26.35 10.86 -14.42
CA MET A 385 -26.87 10.75 -15.78
C MET A 385 -28.27 11.37 -15.85
N THR A 386 -28.53 12.13 -16.93
CA THR A 386 -29.87 12.55 -17.35
C THR A 386 -30.09 12.14 -18.81
N VAL A 387 -31.33 12.17 -19.29
CA VAL A 387 -31.66 11.83 -20.66
C VAL A 387 -32.21 13.08 -21.36
N GLU A 388 -31.61 13.45 -22.50
CA GLU A 388 -32.05 14.55 -23.37
C GLU A 388 -32.12 14.02 -24.82
N ASP A 389 -33.25 14.19 -25.49
CA ASP A 389 -33.46 13.83 -26.90
C ASP A 389 -32.96 12.41 -27.27
N GLY A 390 -33.29 11.42 -26.47
CA GLY A 390 -32.89 10.03 -26.72
C GLY A 390 -31.41 9.73 -26.48
N ALA A 391 -30.64 10.63 -25.86
CA ALA A 391 -29.25 10.42 -25.50
C ALA A 391 -29.05 10.55 -23.99
N ALA A 392 -28.07 9.81 -23.43
CA ALA A 392 -27.63 9.94 -22.05
C ALA A 392 -26.64 11.11 -21.93
N ILE A 393 -26.87 12.00 -20.98
CA ILE A 393 -26.00 13.12 -20.63
C ILE A 393 -25.35 12.84 -19.30
N LEU A 394 -24.03 12.65 -19.31
CA LEU A 394 -23.24 12.31 -18.12
C LEU A 394 -22.58 13.55 -17.55
N SER A 395 -22.72 13.74 -16.24
CA SER A 395 -22.02 14.77 -15.48
C SER A 395 -20.94 14.16 -14.56
N PHE A 396 -19.98 14.99 -14.17
CA PHE A 396 -18.85 14.60 -13.33
C PHE A 396 -18.72 15.54 -12.12
N GLU A 397 -17.95 15.13 -11.09
CA GLU A 397 -17.90 15.85 -9.81
C GLU A 397 -17.25 17.24 -9.88
N ASN A 398 -16.42 17.52 -10.88
CA ASN A 398 -15.74 18.81 -11.03
C ASN A 398 -16.28 19.58 -12.24
N ASP A 399 -16.92 20.73 -12.03
CA ASP A 399 -17.53 21.55 -13.08
C ASP A 399 -16.51 22.31 -13.96
N LYS A 400 -15.24 22.35 -13.58
CA LYS A 400 -14.17 23.04 -14.34
C LYS A 400 -13.29 22.08 -15.15
N MET A 401 -13.81 20.92 -15.47
CA MET A 401 -13.08 19.86 -16.12
C MET A 401 -12.78 20.16 -17.59
N ASN A 402 -11.58 19.84 -17.99
CA ASN A 402 -11.14 19.80 -19.37
C ASN A 402 -11.11 18.35 -19.86
N LEU A 403 -12.26 17.83 -20.28
CA LEU A 403 -12.41 16.48 -20.82
C LEU A 403 -11.87 16.41 -22.25
N TYR A 404 -11.08 15.40 -22.54
CA TYR A 404 -10.57 15.13 -23.89
C TYR A 404 -10.29 13.63 -24.11
N GLY A 405 -10.33 13.21 -25.36
CA GLY A 405 -9.93 11.87 -25.76
C GLY A 405 -8.43 11.76 -26.03
N LYS A 406 -7.93 10.54 -26.15
CA LYS A 406 -6.52 10.24 -26.42
C LYS A 406 -6.01 10.83 -27.74
N ASN A 407 -6.92 11.07 -28.70
CA ASN A 407 -6.65 11.67 -30.03
C ASN A 407 -7.25 13.08 -30.12
N SER A 408 -6.69 13.94 -30.96
CA SER A 408 -7.15 15.31 -31.16
C SER A 408 -8.64 15.44 -31.61
N SER A 409 -9.24 14.39 -32.14
CA SER A 409 -10.69 14.25 -32.34
C SER A 409 -11.20 13.30 -31.27
N PHE A 410 -12.15 13.75 -30.43
CA PHE A 410 -12.72 12.93 -29.39
C PHE A 410 -13.54 11.78 -29.98
N THR A 411 -12.96 10.59 -29.98
CA THR A 411 -13.64 9.34 -30.31
C THR A 411 -13.24 8.32 -29.29
N SER A 412 -14.20 7.62 -28.67
CA SER A 412 -13.96 6.48 -27.78
C SER A 412 -14.80 5.31 -28.25
N HIS A 413 -14.23 4.12 -28.21
CA HIS A 413 -14.91 2.85 -28.48
C HIS A 413 -15.20 2.07 -27.20
N LEU A 414 -15.00 2.70 -26.04
CA LEU A 414 -15.12 2.08 -24.74
C LEU A 414 -16.45 2.39 -24.05
N PHE A 415 -17.35 3.10 -24.72
CA PHE A 415 -18.69 3.38 -24.23
C PHE A 415 -19.70 2.36 -24.72
N GLU A 416 -20.54 1.91 -23.81
CA GLU A 416 -21.71 1.07 -24.06
C GLU A 416 -22.93 1.71 -23.42
N ILE A 417 -24.08 1.62 -24.10
CA ILE A 417 -25.36 2.17 -23.66
C ILE A 417 -26.45 1.10 -23.75
N ALA A 418 -27.36 1.08 -22.78
CA ALA A 418 -28.50 0.17 -22.78
C ALA A 418 -29.82 0.90 -22.50
N GLY A 419 -30.88 0.38 -23.05
CA GLY A 419 -32.27 0.73 -22.71
C GLY A 419 -32.80 -0.06 -21.49
N PRO A 420 -34.14 0.03 -21.23
CA PRO A 420 -34.77 -0.73 -20.15
C PRO A 420 -34.70 -2.27 -20.32
N ASP A 421 -34.41 -2.74 -21.53
CA ASP A 421 -34.18 -4.15 -21.88
C ASP A 421 -32.84 -4.70 -21.35
N ARG A 422 -31.95 -3.81 -20.86
CA ARG A 422 -30.61 -4.11 -20.35
C ARG A 422 -29.65 -4.72 -21.37
N VAL A 423 -29.93 -4.56 -22.65
CA VAL A 423 -29.03 -4.98 -23.74
C VAL A 423 -28.07 -3.83 -24.03
N PHE A 424 -26.76 -4.05 -23.86
CA PHE A 424 -25.73 -3.06 -24.13
C PHE A 424 -25.29 -3.05 -25.59
N TYR A 425 -25.22 -1.88 -26.15
CA TYR A 425 -24.75 -1.60 -27.51
C TYR A 425 -23.55 -0.66 -27.48
N PRO A 426 -22.56 -0.81 -28.38
CA PRO A 426 -21.51 0.19 -28.55
C PRO A 426 -22.09 1.56 -28.78
N ALA A 427 -21.55 2.55 -28.08
CA ALA A 427 -22.14 3.89 -28.09
C ALA A 427 -21.20 4.94 -28.65
N LYS A 428 -21.76 5.88 -29.39
CA LYS A 428 -21.11 7.14 -29.77
C LYS A 428 -21.06 8.05 -28.54
N VAL A 429 -19.91 8.69 -28.33
CA VAL A 429 -19.73 9.67 -27.27
C VAL A 429 -19.24 10.99 -27.84
N GLU A 430 -19.77 12.10 -27.33
CA GLU A 430 -19.41 13.46 -27.71
C GLU A 430 -19.25 14.33 -26.46
N ILE A 431 -18.30 15.28 -26.50
CA ILE A 431 -18.23 16.31 -25.46
C ILE A 431 -19.39 17.30 -25.69
N TYR A 432 -20.23 17.44 -24.67
CA TYR A 432 -21.46 18.26 -24.73
C TYR A 432 -21.36 19.45 -23.78
N LYS A 433 -21.63 20.63 -24.29
CA LYS A 433 -21.54 21.89 -23.52
C LYS A 433 -20.24 22.06 -22.76
N ARG A 434 -19.12 21.52 -23.28
CA ARG A 434 -17.74 21.55 -22.75
C ARG A 434 -17.50 20.86 -21.38
N LYS A 435 -18.53 20.31 -20.76
CA LYS A 435 -18.38 19.71 -19.40
C LYS A 435 -19.18 18.42 -19.18
N TYR A 436 -19.96 18.02 -20.16
CA TYR A 436 -20.74 16.78 -20.13
C TYR A 436 -20.27 15.83 -21.22
N LEU A 437 -20.60 14.56 -21.08
CA LEU A 437 -20.55 13.62 -22.20
C LEU A 437 -21.97 13.30 -22.64
N LYS A 438 -22.23 13.40 -23.95
CA LYS A 438 -23.44 12.91 -24.57
C LYS A 438 -23.16 11.55 -25.19
N VAL A 439 -23.91 10.54 -24.76
CA VAL A 439 -23.73 9.14 -25.15
C VAL A 439 -25.01 8.65 -25.82
N SER A 440 -24.90 8.06 -26.99
CA SER A 440 -26.05 7.60 -27.80
C SER A 440 -25.71 6.41 -28.68
N ALA A 441 -26.70 5.59 -28.99
CA ALA A 441 -26.65 4.56 -30.02
C ALA A 441 -27.98 4.50 -30.78
N PRO A 442 -27.99 4.19 -32.10
CA PRO A 442 -29.22 4.09 -32.85
C PRO A 442 -30.23 3.07 -32.32
N GLU A 443 -29.71 2.00 -31.69
CA GLU A 443 -30.49 0.91 -31.13
C GLU A 443 -31.19 1.29 -29.81
N VAL A 444 -30.78 2.41 -29.16
CA VAL A 444 -31.25 2.80 -27.83
C VAL A 444 -31.88 4.17 -27.85
N THR A 445 -33.19 4.21 -27.99
CA THR A 445 -33.99 5.48 -28.03
C THR A 445 -34.37 5.98 -26.64
N SER A 446 -34.27 5.13 -25.61
CA SER A 446 -34.60 5.44 -24.22
C SER A 446 -33.46 4.94 -23.32
N PRO A 447 -32.36 5.68 -23.18
CA PRO A 447 -31.21 5.29 -22.39
C PRO A 447 -31.56 5.05 -20.90
N ALA A 448 -31.16 3.91 -20.36
CA ALA A 448 -31.31 3.56 -18.94
C ALA A 448 -29.95 3.37 -18.26
N ALA A 449 -28.92 2.96 -19.01
CA ALA A 449 -27.59 2.75 -18.46
C ALA A 449 -26.49 3.07 -19.48
N VAL A 450 -25.35 3.53 -18.94
CA VAL A 450 -24.10 3.74 -19.70
C VAL A 450 -22.95 3.10 -18.92
N ARG A 451 -22.04 2.44 -19.64
CA ARG A 451 -20.78 1.92 -19.12
C ARG A 451 -19.61 2.48 -19.90
N TYR A 452 -18.51 2.80 -19.21
CA TYR A 452 -17.26 3.24 -19.81
C TYR A 452 -16.13 2.32 -19.37
N ALA A 453 -15.43 1.69 -20.32
CA ALA A 453 -14.29 0.82 -20.09
C ALA A 453 -14.53 -0.24 -19.00
N PHE A 454 -15.78 -0.75 -18.90
CA PHE A 454 -16.22 -1.63 -17.81
C PHE A 454 -15.95 -3.12 -18.13
N HIS A 455 -14.69 -3.43 -18.50
CA HIS A 455 -14.20 -4.73 -18.89
C HIS A 455 -12.89 -5.09 -18.15
N ASN A 456 -12.44 -6.33 -18.23
CA ASN A 456 -11.13 -6.75 -17.71
C ASN A 456 -10.01 -5.94 -18.35
N TRP A 457 -9.96 -5.96 -19.68
CA TRP A 457 -9.04 -5.16 -20.47
C TRP A 457 -9.78 -4.01 -21.15
N ALA A 458 -9.22 -2.82 -20.99
CA ALA A 458 -9.60 -1.62 -21.71
C ALA A 458 -8.43 -0.63 -21.68
N ASP A 459 -7.95 -0.17 -22.81
CA ASP A 459 -6.94 0.90 -22.89
C ASP A 459 -7.66 2.26 -22.75
N GLY A 460 -7.80 2.75 -21.52
CA GLY A 460 -8.52 3.96 -21.19
C GLY A 460 -8.14 5.14 -22.06
N ASP A 461 -9.13 5.72 -22.73
CA ASP A 461 -8.96 6.73 -23.78
C ASP A 461 -9.60 8.09 -23.45
N LEU A 462 -10.18 8.23 -22.26
CA LEU A 462 -10.82 9.46 -21.79
C LEU A 462 -10.01 10.07 -20.63
N PHE A 463 -9.68 11.35 -20.76
CA PHE A 463 -8.84 12.09 -19.81
C PHE A 463 -9.56 13.35 -19.32
N CYS A 464 -9.16 13.77 -18.12
CA CYS A 464 -9.51 15.06 -17.56
C CYS A 464 -8.27 15.69 -16.95
N ASP A 465 -7.94 16.91 -17.40
CA ASP A 465 -6.79 17.68 -16.88
C ASP A 465 -5.47 16.89 -16.78
N GLY A 466 -5.19 16.03 -17.75
CA GLY A 466 -3.97 15.23 -17.85
C GLY A 466 -4.04 13.85 -17.18
N LEU A 467 -5.14 13.51 -16.51
CA LEU A 467 -5.31 12.22 -15.82
C LEU A 467 -6.43 11.38 -16.46
N PRO A 468 -6.27 10.05 -16.58
CA PRO A 468 -7.31 9.21 -17.16
C PRO A 468 -8.52 9.10 -16.23
N LEU A 469 -9.71 8.98 -16.81
CA LEU A 469 -10.90 8.61 -16.04
C LEU A 469 -10.83 7.13 -15.64
N SER A 470 -11.38 6.82 -14.47
CA SER A 470 -11.64 5.44 -14.07
C SER A 470 -12.75 4.85 -14.94
N SER A 471 -12.74 3.52 -15.12
CA SER A 471 -13.93 2.82 -15.60
C SER A 471 -15.10 3.08 -14.67
N PHE A 472 -16.29 3.23 -15.22
CA PHE A 472 -17.51 3.43 -14.42
C PHE A 472 -18.74 2.84 -15.13
N ARG A 473 -19.80 2.67 -14.36
CA ARG A 473 -21.15 2.38 -14.83
C ARG A 473 -22.15 3.32 -14.15
N THR A 474 -23.29 3.54 -14.80
CA THR A 474 -24.39 4.35 -14.26
C THR A 474 -25.48 3.48 -13.68
N ASP A 475 -25.41 2.17 -13.86
CA ASP A 475 -26.36 1.15 -13.43
C ASP A 475 -25.83 0.38 -12.21
N ASP A 476 -26.76 -0.36 -11.58
CA ASP A 476 -26.50 -1.31 -10.48
C ASP A 476 -26.86 -2.76 -10.89
N TRP A 477 -27.01 -3.01 -12.19
CA TRP A 477 -27.45 -4.30 -12.67
C TRP A 477 -26.38 -5.36 -12.46
N PRO A 478 -26.78 -6.64 -12.27
CA PRO A 478 -25.81 -7.73 -12.26
C PRO A 478 -24.95 -7.71 -13.52
N VAL A 479 -23.67 -7.78 -13.36
CA VAL A 479 -22.72 -7.88 -14.47
C VAL A 479 -22.53 -9.34 -14.80
N LEU A 480 -22.95 -9.72 -16.00
CA LEU A 480 -22.66 -11.05 -16.53
C LEU A 480 -21.21 -11.04 -17.00
N ASN A 481 -20.44 -12.05 -16.67
CA ASN A 481 -19.15 -12.27 -17.28
C ASN A 481 -19.35 -12.70 -18.72
N ASP A 482 -19.14 -11.78 -19.62
CA ASP A 482 -19.09 -12.07 -21.06
C ASP A 482 -17.64 -11.99 -21.52
N ASP A 483 -16.92 -13.08 -21.38
CA ASP A 483 -15.65 -13.29 -22.04
C ASP A 483 -15.93 -13.64 -23.50
N ASN A 484 -16.06 -12.63 -24.36
CA ASN A 484 -16.16 -12.76 -25.82
C ASN A 484 -17.33 -13.65 -26.31
N GLY A 485 -18.52 -13.51 -25.74
CA GLY A 485 -19.72 -14.20 -26.22
C GLY A 485 -19.79 -15.69 -25.89
N LYS A 486 -18.96 -16.19 -24.97
CA LYS A 486 -18.93 -17.60 -24.58
C LYS A 486 -19.25 -17.81 -23.10
N LYS A 487 -20.52 -17.97 -22.78
CA LYS A 487 -21.16 -18.28 -21.48
C LYS A 487 -21.42 -17.09 -20.58
N LYS A 488 -22.72 -16.81 -20.43
CA LYS A 488 -23.28 -16.03 -19.31
C LYS A 488 -23.02 -16.78 -18.01
N ILE A 489 -22.22 -16.23 -17.13
CA ILE A 489 -22.08 -16.70 -15.76
C ILE A 489 -22.74 -15.64 -14.87
N GLU A 490 -23.81 -16.01 -14.20
CA GLU A 490 -24.43 -15.18 -13.15
C GLU A 490 -23.50 -15.15 -11.96
N TYR A 491 -23.21 -13.94 -11.45
CA TYR A 491 -22.53 -13.80 -10.18
C TYR A 491 -23.52 -14.09 -9.05
N ASP A 492 -23.27 -15.13 -8.30
CA ASP A 492 -23.89 -15.31 -6.99
C ASP A 492 -23.32 -14.23 -6.06
N ASN A 493 -24.13 -13.21 -5.81
CA ASN A 493 -23.96 -12.31 -4.70
C ASN A 493 -24.35 -13.09 -3.41
N ASN A 494 -23.40 -13.85 -2.86
CA ASN A 494 -23.50 -14.43 -1.52
C ASN A 494 -22.26 -14.13 -0.72
#